data_aa9a2c55406f0c06fc661b620eb976bb
#
_entry.id   aa9a2c55406f0c06fc661b620eb976bb
#
_cell.length_a   1.000
_cell.length_b   1.000
_cell.length_c   1.000
_cell.angle_alpha   90.00
_cell.angle_beta   90.00
_cell.angle_gamma   90.00
#
_symmetry.space_group_name_H-M   'P 1'
#
loop_
_entity.id
_entity.type
_entity.pdbx_description
1 polymer ?
#
loop_
_entity_poly.entity_id
_entity_poly.type
_entity_poly.pdbx_seq_one_letter_code
_entity_poly.pdbx_strand_id
1 'polypeptide(L)'
;MKSISYLVSALLATVAVASPTPELEERATTWCGAFGSVTTNGKTVYHNNWGSGDATSGSQCTTFTGVSSNSFVWSTSWTWVGGPGKVKSYSNVALEKTNKPLSAISSIPSTWTWRYTGTNMISDVSYDLWLAPSVGANNKYEIMIWLGAYGGALPISSTGTTPLATPTILGTKWKLFKGPNGDTTVFSFVAPSNMGNFSGDLNKFFQYLTASQGVPTSSVITSLQAGTEPFEGSNCVFTTSAYTISVN
;
A
#
# COMPACT_ATOMS: atom_id res chain seq x y z
N MET A 1 -29.46 -20.36 83.47
CA MET A 1 -28.54 -20.53 82.34
C MET A 1 -29.15 -19.87 81.11
N LYS A 2 -28.63 -18.71 80.68
CA LYS A 2 -29.17 -17.95 79.50
C LYS A 2 -28.34 -18.32 78.32
N SER A 3 -28.94 -18.91 77.28
CA SER A 3 -28.30 -19.22 76.01
C SER A 3 -28.35 -17.99 75.10
N ILE A 4 -27.22 -17.54 74.64
CA ILE A 4 -27.07 -16.45 73.69
C ILE A 4 -26.88 -17.07 72.28
N SER A 5 -27.85 -16.83 71.38
CA SER A 5 -27.77 -17.22 69.99
C SER A 5 -27.10 -16.10 69.17
N TYR A 6 -26.01 -16.40 68.53
CA TYR A 6 -25.36 -15.47 67.53
C TYR A 6 -25.95 -15.71 66.13
N LEU A 7 -26.58 -14.69 65.56
CA LEU A 7 -26.98 -14.66 64.16
C LEU A 7 -25.75 -14.21 63.35
N VAL A 8 -25.27 -15.11 62.49
CA VAL A 8 -24.25 -14.75 61.50
C VAL A 8 -24.98 -14.33 60.22
N SER A 9 -24.92 -13.02 59.89
CA SER A 9 -25.40 -12.49 58.61
C SER A 9 -24.34 -12.67 57.57
N ALA A 10 -24.60 -13.52 56.58
CA ALA A 10 -23.74 -13.68 55.40
C ALA A 10 -24.08 -12.57 54.38
N LEU A 11 -23.15 -11.65 54.10
CA LEU A 11 -23.22 -10.71 52.99
C LEU A 11 -22.85 -11.45 51.69
N LEU A 12 -23.81 -11.65 50.80
CA LEU A 12 -23.52 -12.06 49.40
C LEU A 12 -23.08 -10.82 48.61
N ALA A 13 -21.81 -10.74 48.27
CA ALA A 13 -21.31 -9.76 47.29
C ALA A 13 -21.64 -10.26 45.88
N THR A 14 -22.57 -9.62 45.20
CA THR A 14 -22.82 -9.82 43.76
C THR A 14 -21.73 -9.14 42.94
N VAL A 15 -20.87 -9.94 42.32
CA VAL A 15 -19.91 -9.46 41.34
C VAL A 15 -20.68 -9.19 40.03
N ALA A 16 -20.86 -7.92 39.68
CA ALA A 16 -21.39 -7.56 38.37
C ALA A 16 -20.28 -7.80 37.31
N VAL A 17 -20.43 -8.83 36.49
CA VAL A 17 -19.62 -9.05 35.31
C VAL A 17 -20.07 -8.05 34.26
N ALA A 18 -19.24 -7.04 33.97
CA ALA A 18 -19.48 -6.15 32.85
C ALA A 18 -19.38 -6.96 31.54
N SER A 19 -20.50 -7.06 30.82
CA SER A 19 -20.49 -7.59 29.44
C SER A 19 -19.59 -6.73 28.58
N PRO A 20 -18.69 -7.32 27.76
CA PRO A 20 -17.91 -6.52 26.83
C PRO A 20 -18.87 -5.78 25.90
N THR A 21 -18.69 -4.47 25.79
CA THR A 21 -19.38 -3.64 24.79
C THR A 21 -19.03 -4.24 23.42
N PRO A 22 -20.01 -4.53 22.53
CA PRO A 22 -19.67 -4.99 21.19
C PRO A 22 -18.85 -3.88 20.52
N GLU A 23 -17.59 -4.23 20.17
CA GLU A 23 -16.77 -3.42 19.30
C GLU A 23 -17.54 -3.32 17.98
N LEU A 24 -17.89 -2.09 17.56
CA LEU A 24 -18.56 -1.87 16.28
C LEU A 24 -17.61 -2.39 15.20
N GLU A 25 -17.86 -3.60 14.69
CA GLU A 25 -17.20 -4.08 13.48
C GLU A 25 -17.56 -3.11 12.37
N GLU A 26 -16.55 -2.30 11.93
CA GLU A 26 -16.68 -1.46 10.77
C GLU A 26 -17.02 -2.38 9.59
N ARG A 27 -18.25 -2.29 9.06
CA ARG A 27 -18.72 -3.19 8.00
C ARG A 27 -17.77 -3.07 6.81
N ALA A 28 -17.22 -4.19 6.37
CA ALA A 28 -16.39 -4.25 5.18
C ALA A 28 -17.11 -3.61 3.98
N THR A 29 -16.42 -2.71 3.29
CA THR A 29 -16.96 -2.03 2.10
C THR A 29 -16.33 -2.62 0.84
N THR A 30 -17.18 -2.99 -0.13
CA THR A 30 -16.72 -3.57 -1.40
C THR A 30 -17.17 -2.72 -2.57
N TRP A 31 -16.24 -2.45 -3.48
CA TRP A 31 -16.47 -1.78 -4.75
C TRP A 31 -16.10 -2.71 -5.91
N CYS A 32 -16.95 -2.78 -6.94
CA CYS A 32 -16.73 -3.56 -8.16
C CYS A 32 -16.98 -2.73 -9.43
N GLY A 33 -17.22 -1.43 -9.29
CA GLY A 33 -17.40 -0.50 -10.42
C GLY A 33 -16.06 -0.02 -10.99
N ALA A 34 -16.07 1.10 -11.69
CA ALA A 34 -14.87 1.71 -12.23
C ALA A 34 -14.00 2.33 -11.11
N PHE A 35 -14.64 2.97 -10.14
CA PHE A 35 -14.00 3.69 -9.04
C PHE A 35 -14.79 3.54 -7.74
N GLY A 36 -14.08 3.66 -6.62
CA GLY A 36 -14.65 3.69 -5.28
C GLY A 36 -13.58 4.08 -4.28
N SER A 37 -13.98 4.71 -3.18
CA SER A 37 -13.03 5.07 -2.14
C SER A 37 -13.68 5.27 -0.78
N VAL A 38 -12.88 5.18 0.27
CA VAL A 38 -13.23 5.59 1.62
C VAL A 38 -12.01 6.20 2.30
N THR A 39 -12.22 7.33 2.98
CA THR A 39 -11.17 7.97 3.78
C THR A 39 -11.43 7.68 5.25
N THR A 40 -10.46 7.07 5.89
CA THR A 40 -10.49 6.77 7.33
C THR A 40 -9.07 6.85 7.89
N ASN A 41 -8.95 7.19 9.16
CA ASN A 41 -7.68 7.24 9.88
C ASN A 41 -6.55 7.99 9.13
N GLY A 42 -6.90 9.11 8.45
CA GLY A 42 -5.97 9.97 7.72
C GLY A 42 -5.43 9.40 6.41
N LYS A 43 -6.00 8.30 5.90
CA LYS A 43 -5.64 7.69 4.60
C LYS A 43 -6.90 7.37 3.80
N THR A 44 -6.73 7.27 2.49
CA THR A 44 -7.82 6.90 1.56
C THR A 44 -7.53 5.54 0.95
N VAL A 45 -8.49 4.63 1.06
CA VAL A 45 -8.49 3.35 0.33
C VAL A 45 -9.16 3.57 -1.00
N TYR A 46 -8.52 3.19 -2.09
CA TYR A 46 -9.02 3.34 -3.45
C TYR A 46 -9.29 2.01 -4.12
N HIS A 47 -10.45 1.90 -4.74
CA HIS A 47 -10.71 0.99 -5.85
C HIS A 47 -10.61 1.81 -7.13
N ASN A 48 -9.60 1.52 -7.96
CA ASN A 48 -9.26 2.35 -9.10
C ASN A 48 -8.98 1.48 -10.34
N ASN A 49 -9.96 1.35 -11.24
CA ASN A 49 -9.89 0.58 -12.48
C ASN A 49 -9.64 1.48 -13.70
N TRP A 50 -8.76 2.47 -13.56
CA TRP A 50 -8.50 3.52 -14.55
C TRP A 50 -8.14 2.99 -15.95
N GLY A 51 -7.40 1.89 -16.03
CA GLY A 51 -6.92 1.27 -17.27
C GLY A 51 -7.77 0.08 -17.76
N SER A 52 -8.93 -0.18 -17.14
CA SER A 52 -9.78 -1.33 -17.47
C SER A 52 -10.27 -1.34 -18.94
N GLY A 53 -10.31 -0.17 -19.57
CA GLY A 53 -10.65 -0.05 -21.00
C GLY A 53 -9.65 -0.69 -21.96
N ASP A 54 -8.42 -0.95 -21.52
CA ASP A 54 -7.40 -1.67 -22.29
C ASP A 54 -7.60 -3.19 -22.26
N ALA A 55 -8.44 -3.73 -21.36
CA ALA A 55 -8.77 -5.14 -21.32
C ALA A 55 -9.83 -5.50 -22.39
N THR A 56 -9.74 -6.70 -22.96
CA THR A 56 -10.81 -7.25 -23.82
C THR A 56 -11.97 -7.77 -23.00
N SER A 57 -11.70 -8.22 -21.76
CA SER A 57 -12.71 -8.64 -20.78
C SER A 57 -12.11 -8.72 -19.39
N GLY A 58 -12.96 -8.76 -18.39
CA GLY A 58 -12.56 -8.94 -17.00
C GLY A 58 -13.30 -8.03 -16.05
N SER A 59 -12.92 -8.11 -14.79
CA SER A 59 -13.48 -7.28 -13.72
C SER A 59 -12.54 -7.29 -12.51
N GLN A 60 -12.75 -6.34 -11.63
CA GLN A 60 -12.07 -6.25 -10.34
C GLN A 60 -13.03 -5.78 -9.27
N CYS A 61 -12.89 -6.36 -8.08
CA CYS A 61 -13.51 -5.85 -6.86
C CYS A 61 -12.44 -5.61 -5.80
N THR A 62 -12.57 -4.50 -5.07
CA THR A 62 -11.74 -4.20 -3.90
C THR A 62 -12.63 -4.19 -2.66
N THR A 63 -12.21 -4.91 -1.62
CA THR A 63 -12.88 -4.96 -0.32
C THR A 63 -11.97 -4.33 0.73
N PHE A 64 -12.40 -3.24 1.32
CA PHE A 64 -11.80 -2.68 2.52
C PHE A 64 -12.44 -3.34 3.74
N THR A 65 -11.63 -4.02 4.56
CA THR A 65 -12.11 -4.74 5.74
C THR A 65 -12.15 -3.84 6.97
N GLY A 66 -11.23 -2.87 7.07
CA GLY A 66 -11.17 -1.94 8.20
C GLY A 66 -9.75 -1.58 8.61
N VAL A 67 -9.65 -0.86 9.73
CA VAL A 67 -8.39 -0.47 10.39
C VAL A 67 -8.36 -1.11 11.76
N SER A 68 -7.29 -1.84 12.07
CA SER A 68 -7.03 -2.42 13.39
C SER A 68 -5.66 -1.96 13.89
N SER A 69 -5.60 -1.33 15.06
CA SER A 69 -4.35 -0.81 15.65
C SER A 69 -3.52 0.03 14.66
N ASN A 70 -4.15 0.98 13.96
CA ASN A 70 -3.59 1.81 12.88
C ASN A 70 -3.16 1.04 11.62
N SER A 71 -3.42 -0.25 11.52
CA SER A 71 -3.08 -1.09 10.37
C SER A 71 -4.27 -1.27 9.46
N PHE A 72 -4.11 -0.95 8.17
CA PHE A 72 -5.13 -1.11 7.14
C PHE A 72 -5.17 -2.55 6.65
N VAL A 73 -6.41 -3.07 6.45
CA VAL A 73 -6.67 -4.42 5.94
C VAL A 73 -7.60 -4.31 4.74
N TRP A 74 -7.16 -4.81 3.58
CA TRP A 74 -7.98 -4.83 2.36
C TRP A 74 -7.59 -5.98 1.45
N SER A 75 -8.44 -6.28 0.48
CA SER A 75 -8.18 -7.26 -0.57
C SER A 75 -8.72 -6.79 -1.91
N THR A 76 -8.14 -7.32 -2.98
CA THR A 76 -8.57 -7.06 -4.35
C THR A 76 -8.62 -8.38 -5.11
N SER A 77 -9.80 -8.73 -5.64
CA SER A 77 -9.99 -9.88 -6.51
C SER A 77 -10.21 -9.41 -7.95
N TRP A 78 -9.56 -10.06 -8.92
CA TRP A 78 -9.63 -9.63 -10.31
C TRP A 78 -9.37 -10.75 -11.31
N THR A 79 -9.89 -10.54 -12.51
CA THR A 79 -9.55 -11.24 -13.74
C THR A 79 -9.45 -10.19 -14.83
N TRP A 80 -8.32 -10.15 -15.57
CA TRP A 80 -8.14 -9.27 -16.71
C TRP A 80 -7.56 -10.04 -17.88
N VAL A 81 -8.16 -9.91 -19.06
CA VAL A 81 -7.77 -10.59 -20.30
C VAL A 81 -7.47 -9.54 -21.37
N GLY A 82 -6.35 -9.73 -22.08
CA GLY A 82 -5.95 -8.86 -23.19
C GLY A 82 -5.34 -7.53 -22.76
N GLY A 83 -4.93 -6.73 -23.74
CA GLY A 83 -4.15 -5.52 -23.53
C GLY A 83 -2.78 -5.80 -22.89
N PRO A 84 -1.94 -6.64 -23.54
CA PRO A 84 -0.64 -7.03 -22.97
C PRO A 84 0.22 -5.82 -22.67
N GLY A 85 0.89 -5.86 -21.52
CA GLY A 85 1.77 -4.78 -21.06
C GLY A 85 1.04 -3.49 -20.62
N LYS A 86 -0.29 -3.51 -20.55
CA LYS A 86 -1.09 -2.39 -20.05
C LYS A 86 -1.57 -2.65 -18.64
N VAL A 87 -1.35 -1.70 -17.72
CA VAL A 87 -1.92 -1.71 -16.38
C VAL A 87 -3.43 -1.48 -16.47
N LYS A 88 -4.22 -2.28 -15.77
CA LYS A 88 -5.69 -2.20 -15.79
C LYS A 88 -6.25 -1.42 -14.61
N SER A 89 -5.53 -1.42 -13.50
CA SER A 89 -6.04 -0.88 -12.24
C SER A 89 -4.91 -0.65 -11.25
N TYR A 90 -5.19 0.16 -10.23
CA TYR A 90 -4.33 0.29 -9.05
C TYR A 90 -5.18 0.44 -7.79
N SER A 91 -5.56 -0.70 -7.20
CA SER A 91 -6.19 -0.71 -5.88
C SER A 91 -5.14 -0.46 -4.82
N ASN A 92 -5.31 0.59 -4.02
CA ASN A 92 -4.27 1.06 -3.10
C ASN A 92 -4.82 1.73 -1.84
N VAL A 93 -3.93 1.95 -0.87
CA VAL A 93 -4.13 2.86 0.26
C VAL A 93 -3.16 4.01 0.13
N ALA A 94 -3.67 5.24 0.16
CA ALA A 94 -2.93 6.48 -0.02
C ALA A 94 -2.87 7.33 1.25
N LEU A 95 -1.68 7.79 1.60
CA LEU A 95 -1.44 8.94 2.48
C LEU A 95 -1.21 10.15 1.59
N GLU A 96 -2.19 11.04 1.50
CA GLU A 96 -2.20 12.19 0.60
C GLU A 96 -1.90 13.50 1.31
N LYS A 97 -1.57 14.54 0.53
CA LYS A 97 -1.39 15.92 1.03
C LYS A 97 -0.33 16.04 2.12
N THR A 98 0.70 15.21 2.06
CA THR A 98 1.84 15.32 2.97
C THR A 98 2.48 16.70 2.87
N ASN A 99 2.65 17.23 1.63
CA ASN A 99 3.09 18.58 1.32
C ASN A 99 4.38 19.01 2.03
N LYS A 100 5.24 18.03 2.40
CA LYS A 100 6.54 18.27 3.00
C LYS A 100 7.65 18.10 1.96
N PRO A 101 8.66 18.99 1.88
CA PRO A 101 9.83 18.75 1.06
C PRO A 101 10.69 17.62 1.62
N LEU A 102 11.38 16.87 0.76
CA LEU A 102 12.24 15.76 1.17
C LEU A 102 13.30 16.19 2.21
N SER A 103 13.79 17.43 2.13
CA SER A 103 14.74 18.00 3.08
C SER A 103 14.20 18.15 4.52
N ALA A 104 12.88 18.17 4.70
CA ALA A 104 12.21 18.28 6.01
C ALA A 104 11.70 16.94 6.55
N ILE A 105 12.03 15.83 5.88
CA ILE A 105 11.56 14.49 6.26
C ILE A 105 12.72 13.73 6.92
N SER A 106 12.52 13.34 8.17
CA SER A 106 13.49 12.53 8.92
C SER A 106 13.35 11.04 8.62
N SER A 107 12.11 10.53 8.51
CA SER A 107 11.82 9.12 8.20
C SER A 107 10.41 8.92 7.64
N ILE A 108 10.22 7.82 6.90
CA ILE A 108 8.92 7.35 6.41
C ILE A 108 8.82 5.86 6.77
N PRO A 109 8.60 5.53 8.05
CA PRO A 109 8.45 4.15 8.46
C PRO A 109 7.18 3.55 7.88
N SER A 110 7.31 2.34 7.32
CA SER A 110 6.20 1.56 6.78
C SER A 110 6.38 0.08 7.09
N THR A 111 5.26 -0.59 7.36
CA THR A 111 5.17 -2.05 7.41
C THR A 111 4.08 -2.51 6.47
N TRP A 112 4.31 -3.64 5.76
CA TRP A 112 3.32 -4.19 4.84
C TRP A 112 3.42 -5.70 4.78
N THR A 113 2.34 -6.38 5.20
CA THR A 113 2.19 -7.83 5.11
C THR A 113 1.09 -8.13 4.10
N TRP A 114 1.46 -8.84 3.03
CA TRP A 114 0.56 -9.15 1.94
C TRP A 114 0.82 -10.54 1.36
N ARG A 115 -0.15 -11.04 0.60
CA ARG A 115 -0.04 -12.26 -0.21
C ARG A 115 -0.79 -12.08 -1.51
N TYR A 116 -0.37 -12.83 -2.54
CA TYR A 116 -1.02 -12.88 -3.84
C TYR A 116 -1.21 -14.32 -4.28
N THR A 117 -2.37 -14.62 -4.86
CA THR A 117 -2.69 -15.89 -5.52
C THR A 117 -3.37 -15.61 -6.85
N GLY A 118 -3.29 -16.53 -7.81
CA GLY A 118 -3.91 -16.39 -9.12
C GLY A 118 -3.27 -17.30 -10.16
N THR A 119 -3.87 -17.31 -11.36
CA THR A 119 -3.41 -18.12 -12.49
C THR A 119 -2.96 -17.21 -13.62
N ASN A 120 -1.80 -17.53 -14.23
CA ASN A 120 -1.19 -16.76 -15.33
C ASN A 120 -1.10 -15.26 -15.02
N MET A 121 -0.78 -14.95 -13.79
CA MET A 121 -0.79 -13.60 -13.26
C MET A 121 0.42 -12.80 -13.71
N ILE A 122 0.18 -11.64 -14.32
CA ILE A 122 1.17 -10.59 -14.58
C ILE A 122 0.71 -9.38 -13.77
N SER A 123 1.49 -9.02 -12.74
CA SER A 123 1.18 -7.89 -11.86
C SER A 123 2.40 -7.50 -11.05
N ASP A 124 2.34 -6.33 -10.44
CA ASP A 124 3.25 -5.96 -9.36
C ASP A 124 2.53 -5.85 -8.00
N VAL A 125 3.34 -5.67 -6.96
CA VAL A 125 2.94 -5.15 -5.65
C VAL A 125 3.93 -4.06 -5.30
N SER A 126 3.45 -2.81 -5.21
CA SER A 126 4.34 -1.67 -5.15
C SER A 126 3.84 -0.57 -4.21
N TYR A 127 4.80 0.12 -3.60
CA TYR A 127 4.58 1.50 -3.24
C TYR A 127 4.67 2.35 -4.51
N ASP A 128 3.84 3.39 -4.57
CA ASP A 128 3.82 4.40 -5.63
C ASP A 128 3.80 5.79 -4.98
N LEU A 129 4.94 6.49 -5.06
CA LEU A 129 5.24 7.66 -4.26
C LEU A 129 5.46 8.85 -5.20
N TRP A 130 4.71 9.93 -5.00
CA TRP A 130 4.64 11.04 -5.93
C TRP A 130 5.31 12.30 -5.38
N LEU A 131 6.14 12.93 -6.22
CA LEU A 131 6.83 14.18 -5.89
C LEU A 131 6.52 15.29 -6.91
N ALA A 132 6.23 16.47 -6.39
CA ALA A 132 6.11 17.71 -7.16
C ALA A 132 7.28 18.67 -6.87
N PRO A 133 7.58 19.61 -7.78
CA PRO A 133 8.61 20.64 -7.53
C PRO A 133 8.28 21.57 -6.35
N SER A 134 6.97 21.81 -6.12
CA SER A 134 6.45 22.64 -5.02
C SER A 134 5.02 22.24 -4.70
N VAL A 135 4.51 22.70 -3.58
CA VAL A 135 3.09 22.49 -3.18
C VAL A 135 2.17 23.06 -4.25
N GLY A 136 1.20 22.25 -4.70
CA GLY A 136 0.22 22.62 -5.72
C GLY A 136 0.71 22.53 -7.17
N ALA A 137 1.97 22.22 -7.41
CA ALA A 137 2.47 21.93 -8.77
C ALA A 137 2.13 20.50 -9.19
N ASN A 138 2.14 20.26 -10.52
CA ASN A 138 2.03 18.91 -11.07
C ASN A 138 3.18 18.02 -10.62
N ASN A 139 2.91 16.73 -10.45
CA ASN A 139 3.94 15.74 -10.12
C ASN A 139 5.00 15.70 -11.22
N LYS A 140 6.27 15.64 -10.82
CA LYS A 140 7.44 15.55 -11.70
C LYS A 140 8.15 14.23 -11.60
N TYR A 141 8.04 13.56 -10.45
CA TYR A 141 8.63 12.25 -10.22
C TYR A 141 7.59 11.29 -9.65
N GLU A 142 7.63 10.07 -10.15
CA GLU A 142 6.95 8.90 -9.66
C GLU A 142 8.01 7.92 -9.17
N ILE A 143 7.96 7.53 -7.91
CA ILE A 143 8.93 6.65 -7.29
C ILE A 143 8.22 5.37 -6.88
N MET A 144 8.49 4.29 -7.61
CA MET A 144 7.91 2.98 -7.31
C MET A 144 8.91 2.10 -6.55
N ILE A 145 8.41 1.37 -5.56
CA ILE A 145 9.18 0.36 -4.83
C ILE A 145 8.41 -0.95 -4.96
N TRP A 146 8.82 -1.79 -5.89
CA TRP A 146 8.18 -3.07 -6.20
C TRP A 146 8.64 -4.15 -5.24
N LEU A 147 7.78 -4.49 -4.29
CA LEU A 147 7.98 -5.59 -3.35
C LEU A 147 7.64 -6.94 -3.99
N GLY A 148 6.87 -6.96 -5.06
CA GLY A 148 6.52 -8.14 -5.83
C GLY A 148 6.46 -7.84 -7.32
N ALA A 149 6.88 -8.81 -8.14
CA ALA A 149 6.76 -8.82 -9.60
C ALA A 149 6.40 -10.23 -10.05
N TYR A 150 5.29 -10.37 -10.74
CA TYR A 150 4.74 -11.66 -11.15
C TYR A 150 4.65 -11.74 -12.68
N GLY A 151 4.82 -12.95 -13.20
CA GLY A 151 4.61 -13.26 -14.62
C GLY A 151 5.51 -12.50 -15.58
N GLY A 152 6.67 -12.02 -15.12
CA GLY A 152 7.57 -11.22 -15.92
C GLY A 152 7.15 -9.75 -16.07
N ALA A 153 6.30 -9.22 -15.19
CA ALA A 153 6.01 -7.79 -15.13
C ALA A 153 7.31 -6.97 -15.05
N LEU A 154 7.39 -5.92 -15.85
CA LEU A 154 8.54 -5.02 -15.93
C LEU A 154 8.08 -3.58 -15.71
N PRO A 155 8.87 -2.78 -14.97
CA PRO A 155 8.58 -1.37 -14.78
C PRO A 155 8.89 -0.55 -16.05
N ILE A 156 8.40 0.69 -16.09
CA ILE A 156 8.77 1.67 -17.11
C ILE A 156 10.28 1.84 -17.10
N SER A 157 10.92 1.66 -18.27
CA SER A 157 12.37 1.71 -18.41
C SER A 157 12.79 2.21 -19.79
N SER A 158 13.72 3.16 -19.82
CA SER A 158 14.38 3.62 -21.06
C SER A 158 15.51 2.67 -21.51
N THR A 159 15.88 1.70 -20.67
CA THR A 159 16.97 0.73 -20.96
C THR A 159 16.45 -0.71 -21.10
N GLY A 160 15.11 -0.87 -21.24
CA GLY A 160 14.47 -2.17 -21.33
C GLY A 160 14.65 -2.97 -20.03
N THR A 161 15.13 -4.20 -20.14
CA THR A 161 15.30 -5.11 -18.99
C THR A 161 16.61 -4.90 -18.20
N THR A 162 17.49 -4.01 -18.67
CA THR A 162 18.77 -3.72 -18.00
C THR A 162 18.54 -2.63 -16.94
N PRO A 163 18.82 -2.89 -15.66
CA PRO A 163 18.67 -1.87 -14.63
C PRO A 163 19.70 -0.74 -14.81
N LEU A 164 19.27 0.49 -14.51
CA LEU A 164 20.15 1.67 -14.49
C LEU A 164 21.25 1.55 -13.43
N ALA A 165 20.91 0.98 -12.28
CA ALA A 165 21.80 0.75 -11.14
C ALA A 165 21.30 -0.38 -10.27
N THR A 166 22.14 -0.84 -9.32
CA THR A 166 21.77 -1.88 -8.36
C THR A 166 22.14 -1.47 -6.93
N PRO A 167 21.47 -0.43 -6.36
CA PRO A 167 21.79 0.04 -5.02
C PRO A 167 21.43 -0.99 -3.95
N THR A 168 22.16 -0.95 -2.83
CA THR A 168 21.78 -1.64 -1.59
C THR A 168 21.09 -0.67 -0.67
N ILE A 169 19.79 -0.88 -0.41
CA ILE A 169 18.95 -0.04 0.45
C ILE A 169 18.26 -0.96 1.47
N LEU A 170 18.30 -0.61 2.74
CA LEU A 170 17.76 -1.45 3.84
C LEU A 170 18.29 -2.89 3.80
N GLY A 171 19.59 -3.08 3.45
CA GLY A 171 20.22 -4.39 3.36
C GLY A 171 19.84 -5.23 2.14
N THR A 172 18.95 -4.75 1.28
CA THR A 172 18.50 -5.43 0.04
C THR A 172 19.13 -4.79 -1.17
N LYS A 173 19.60 -5.61 -2.14
CA LYS A 173 20.13 -5.16 -3.41
C LYS A 173 18.98 -5.02 -4.42
N TRP A 174 18.57 -3.80 -4.71
CA TRP A 174 17.47 -3.47 -5.61
C TRP A 174 17.95 -3.32 -7.05
N LYS A 175 17.09 -3.65 -8.02
CA LYS A 175 17.28 -3.27 -9.41
C LYS A 175 16.57 -1.93 -9.63
N LEU A 176 17.31 -0.87 -9.95
CA LEU A 176 16.73 0.44 -10.26
C LEU A 176 16.51 0.59 -11.75
N PHE A 177 15.28 0.93 -12.14
CA PHE A 177 14.92 1.32 -13.51
C PHE A 177 14.51 2.78 -13.54
N LYS A 178 14.63 3.40 -14.74
CA LYS A 178 14.22 4.79 -14.97
C LYS A 178 13.64 4.92 -16.37
N GLY A 179 12.52 5.62 -16.49
CA GLY A 179 11.91 5.93 -17.77
C GLY A 179 10.88 7.06 -17.68
N PRO A 180 10.40 7.57 -18.81
CA PRO A 180 9.37 8.60 -18.85
C PRO A 180 7.96 7.98 -18.75
N ASN A 181 7.05 8.71 -18.08
CA ASN A 181 5.60 8.50 -18.12
C ASN A 181 4.95 9.86 -18.40
N GLY A 182 4.75 10.20 -19.67
CA GLY A 182 4.42 11.56 -20.08
C GLY A 182 5.49 12.56 -19.62
N ASP A 183 5.07 13.59 -18.87
CA ASP A 183 5.96 14.63 -18.32
C ASP A 183 6.64 14.22 -17.00
N THR A 184 6.31 13.03 -16.49
CA THR A 184 6.81 12.49 -15.22
C THR A 184 8.02 11.59 -15.47
N THR A 185 9.03 11.68 -14.64
CA THR A 185 10.15 10.72 -14.58
C THR A 185 9.83 9.65 -13.55
N VAL A 186 9.78 8.39 -13.99
CA VAL A 186 9.55 7.24 -13.12
C VAL A 186 10.88 6.63 -12.71
N PHE A 187 11.05 6.36 -11.42
CA PHE A 187 12.11 5.56 -10.84
C PHE A 187 11.50 4.34 -10.15
N SER A 188 11.85 3.14 -10.60
CA SER A 188 11.31 1.90 -10.04
C SER A 188 12.42 1.05 -9.43
N PHE A 189 12.35 0.82 -8.13
CA PHE A 189 13.19 -0.13 -7.42
C PHE A 189 12.49 -1.47 -7.36
N VAL A 190 13.06 -2.50 -7.99
CA VAL A 190 12.50 -3.85 -8.02
C VAL A 190 13.27 -4.76 -7.08
N ALA A 191 12.58 -5.39 -6.15
CA ALA A 191 13.16 -6.36 -5.21
C ALA A 191 13.74 -7.59 -5.95
N PRO A 192 14.77 -8.26 -5.41
CA PRO A 192 15.35 -9.45 -6.03
C PRO A 192 14.41 -10.67 -6.01
N SER A 193 13.41 -10.66 -5.12
CA SER A 193 12.35 -11.67 -4.98
C SER A 193 11.15 -11.03 -4.29
N ASN A 194 9.98 -11.68 -4.36
CA ASN A 194 8.76 -11.17 -3.73
C ASN A 194 8.90 -11.09 -2.21
N MET A 195 8.58 -9.94 -1.63
CA MET A 195 8.72 -9.61 -0.22
C MET A 195 7.34 -9.43 0.42
N GLY A 196 6.63 -10.53 0.70
CA GLY A 196 5.28 -10.52 1.29
C GLY A 196 5.21 -9.94 2.70
N ASN A 197 6.36 -9.74 3.36
CA ASN A 197 6.51 -9.03 4.62
C ASN A 197 7.62 -7.99 4.46
N PHE A 198 7.26 -6.74 4.49
CA PHE A 198 8.19 -5.62 4.42
C PHE A 198 8.09 -4.77 5.69
N SER A 199 9.23 -4.33 6.19
CA SER A 199 9.34 -3.33 7.26
C SER A 199 10.57 -2.48 7.02
N GLY A 200 10.40 -1.16 6.89
CA GLY A 200 11.52 -0.28 6.62
C GLY A 200 11.16 1.19 6.55
N ASP A 201 12.20 2.02 6.47
CA ASP A 201 12.09 3.46 6.26
C ASP A 201 12.18 3.78 4.75
N LEU A 202 11.03 4.11 4.15
CA LEU A 202 10.97 4.44 2.72
C LEU A 202 11.77 5.71 2.36
N ASN A 203 12.07 6.57 3.32
CA ASN A 203 12.92 7.75 3.09
C ASN A 203 14.33 7.38 2.60
N LYS A 204 14.80 6.15 2.86
CA LYS A 204 16.10 5.66 2.36
C LYS A 204 16.17 5.59 0.84
N PHE A 205 15.04 5.34 0.16
CA PHE A 205 14.95 5.36 -1.29
C PHE A 205 15.04 6.79 -1.83
N PHE A 206 14.35 7.74 -1.21
CA PHE A 206 14.47 9.16 -1.56
C PHE A 206 15.90 9.68 -1.32
N GLN A 207 16.54 9.32 -0.19
CA GLN A 207 17.93 9.68 0.09
C GLN A 207 18.89 9.17 -0.99
N TYR A 208 18.69 7.95 -1.48
CA TYR A 208 19.48 7.43 -2.61
C TYR A 208 19.21 8.24 -3.89
N LEU A 209 17.95 8.53 -4.23
CA LEU A 209 17.61 9.28 -5.44
C LEU A 209 18.15 10.72 -5.41
N THR A 210 18.10 11.38 -4.28
CA THR A 210 18.66 12.73 -4.12
C THR A 210 20.17 12.74 -4.23
N ALA A 211 20.85 11.76 -3.65
CA ALA A 211 22.31 11.66 -3.65
C ALA A 211 22.88 11.19 -5.00
N SER A 212 22.15 10.32 -5.75
CA SER A 212 22.73 9.58 -6.87
C SER A 212 22.00 9.75 -8.19
N GLN A 213 20.77 10.27 -8.20
CA GLN A 213 19.92 10.35 -9.40
C GLN A 213 19.44 11.77 -9.71
N GLY A 214 19.86 12.77 -8.94
CA GLY A 214 19.57 14.17 -9.18
C GLY A 214 18.14 14.60 -8.86
N VAL A 215 17.40 13.85 -8.06
CA VAL A 215 16.09 14.29 -7.52
C VAL A 215 16.35 15.42 -6.52
N PRO A 216 15.76 16.62 -6.68
CA PRO A 216 16.01 17.72 -5.75
C PRO A 216 15.47 17.44 -4.35
N THR A 217 16.23 17.78 -3.31
CA THR A 217 15.79 17.69 -1.92
C THR A 217 14.64 18.65 -1.58
N SER A 218 14.43 19.68 -2.42
CA SER A 218 13.29 20.60 -2.36
C SER A 218 11.99 19.99 -2.90
N SER A 219 12.04 18.84 -3.60
CA SER A 219 10.83 18.16 -4.09
C SER A 219 9.91 17.82 -2.96
N VAL A 220 8.61 18.06 -3.16
CA VAL A 220 7.56 17.91 -2.14
C VAL A 220 6.82 16.60 -2.36
N ILE A 221 6.65 15.81 -1.30
CA ILE A 221 5.79 14.62 -1.34
C ILE A 221 4.32 15.05 -1.43
N THR A 222 3.64 14.61 -2.49
CA THR A 222 2.21 14.86 -2.71
C THR A 222 1.35 13.69 -2.28
N SER A 223 1.82 12.45 -2.54
CA SER A 223 1.10 11.22 -2.17
C SER A 223 2.08 10.07 -1.94
N LEU A 224 1.75 9.21 -0.97
CA LEU A 224 2.43 7.95 -0.69
C LEU A 224 1.37 6.85 -0.75
N GLN A 225 1.45 6.00 -1.77
CA GLN A 225 0.46 4.96 -2.04
C GLN A 225 1.10 3.58 -1.91
N ALA A 226 0.28 2.57 -1.61
CA ALA A 226 0.68 1.17 -1.56
C ALA A 226 -0.44 0.29 -2.12
N GLY A 227 -0.14 -0.53 -3.11
CA GLY A 227 -1.15 -1.32 -3.82
C GLY A 227 -0.58 -2.35 -4.78
N THR A 228 -1.40 -2.71 -5.75
CA THR A 228 -1.05 -3.66 -6.81
C THR A 228 -1.55 -3.16 -8.15
N GLU A 229 -0.73 -3.35 -9.18
CA GLU A 229 -1.07 -3.08 -10.58
C GLU A 229 -1.26 -4.39 -11.34
N PRO A 230 -2.50 -4.82 -11.55
CA PRO A 230 -2.82 -5.92 -12.45
C PRO A 230 -2.62 -5.57 -13.93
N PHE A 231 -1.95 -6.46 -14.68
CA PHE A 231 -1.86 -6.42 -16.15
C PHE A 231 -2.78 -7.46 -16.77
N GLU A 232 -2.52 -8.75 -16.53
CA GLU A 232 -3.30 -9.88 -17.02
C GLU A 232 -3.28 -11.02 -15.99
N GLY A 233 -4.34 -11.81 -15.95
CA GLY A 233 -4.45 -12.96 -15.07
C GLY A 233 -5.88 -13.38 -14.82
N SER A 234 -6.06 -14.52 -14.16
CA SER A 234 -7.36 -15.10 -13.89
C SER A 234 -7.48 -15.56 -12.44
N ASN A 235 -8.65 -15.26 -11.84
CA ASN A 235 -8.95 -15.60 -10.44
C ASN A 235 -7.84 -15.15 -9.46
N CYS A 236 -7.33 -13.95 -9.70
CA CYS A 236 -6.26 -13.38 -8.89
C CYS A 236 -6.83 -12.73 -7.64
N VAL A 237 -6.17 -12.94 -6.50
CA VAL A 237 -6.56 -12.35 -5.23
C VAL A 237 -5.32 -11.80 -4.54
N PHE A 238 -5.26 -10.48 -4.42
CA PHE A 238 -4.32 -9.76 -3.58
C PHE A 238 -4.94 -9.52 -2.21
N THR A 239 -4.20 -9.76 -1.14
CA THR A 239 -4.67 -9.55 0.22
C THR A 239 -3.60 -8.87 1.04
N THR A 240 -3.92 -7.71 1.62
CA THR A 240 -3.13 -7.05 2.66
C THR A 240 -3.73 -7.37 4.01
N SER A 241 -2.98 -8.05 4.86
CA SER A 241 -3.36 -8.35 6.24
C SER A 241 -2.90 -7.31 7.25
N ALA A 242 -1.88 -6.51 6.89
CA ALA A 242 -1.41 -5.39 7.70
C ALA A 242 -0.65 -4.38 6.83
N TYR A 243 -1.00 -3.11 6.96
CA TYR A 243 -0.30 -2.00 6.31
C TYR A 243 -0.29 -0.76 7.19
N THR A 244 0.89 -0.21 7.40
CA THR A 244 1.08 1.07 8.10
C THR A 244 2.06 1.94 7.32
N ILE A 245 1.87 3.25 7.38
CA ILE A 245 2.80 4.27 6.90
C ILE A 245 2.62 5.56 7.68
N SER A 246 3.71 6.25 7.94
CA SER A 246 3.72 7.61 8.50
C SER A 246 4.89 8.44 7.94
N VAL A 247 4.84 9.76 8.13
CA VAL A 247 5.88 10.70 7.72
C VAL A 247 6.27 11.55 8.93
N ASN A 248 7.55 11.49 9.31
CA ASN A 248 8.11 12.19 10.46
C ASN A 248 9.00 13.36 10.03
#